data_7ed5f44c059d87df2b9c647b9ea50dda
#
_entry.id   7ed5f44c059d87df2b9c647b9ea50dda
#
_cell.length_a   1.000
_cell.length_b   1.000
_cell.length_c   1.000
_cell.angle_alpha   90.00
_cell.angle_beta   90.00
_cell.angle_gamma   90.00
#
_symmetry.space_group_name_H-M   'P 1'
#
loop_
_entity.id
_entity.type
_entity.pdbx_description
1 polymer ?
#
loop_
_entity_poly.entity_id
_entity_poly.type
_entity_poly.pdbx_seq_one_letter_code
_entity_poly.pdbx_strand_id
1 'polypeptide(L)'
;MDTSIKITSKVVKLILFSTIFMSLSNLSFAEKCPQTRKTPTAPQNFLSLQNPLPLNDKNLKAAEKLFQEKTKPIACKFCHGVTGNGEGDPDFESTPSARNFTCAATMDKLPDGQLFWVIKNGSKNTSMFSFPDLSDNQIWQLVHYIRAFGK
;
A
#
# COMPACT_ATOMS: atom_id res chain seq x y z
N MET A 1 -29.33 -38.96 -43.62
CA MET A 1 -29.59 -39.31 -42.18
C MET A 1 -29.30 -38.07 -41.38
N ASP A 2 -30.35 -37.33 -41.08
CA ASP A 2 -30.29 -36.06 -40.40
C ASP A 2 -30.55 -36.29 -38.88
N THR A 3 -29.50 -36.17 -38.08
CA THR A 3 -29.59 -36.36 -36.62
C THR A 3 -29.75 -35.01 -35.97
N SER A 4 -30.98 -34.50 -36.00
CA SER A 4 -31.34 -33.27 -35.29
C SER A 4 -31.38 -33.50 -33.78
N ILE A 5 -30.39 -33.03 -33.05
CA ILE A 5 -30.33 -33.09 -31.59
C ILE A 5 -31.30 -32.07 -31.02
N LYS A 6 -32.46 -32.52 -30.52
CA LYS A 6 -33.41 -31.67 -29.76
C LYS A 6 -32.83 -31.36 -28.37
N ILE A 7 -32.16 -30.19 -28.22
CA ILE A 7 -31.75 -29.70 -26.92
C ILE A 7 -32.98 -29.21 -26.16
N THR A 8 -33.36 -29.91 -25.09
CA THR A 8 -34.55 -29.58 -24.30
C THR A 8 -34.35 -28.30 -23.52
N SER A 9 -35.39 -27.51 -23.40
CA SER A 9 -35.41 -26.20 -22.68
C SER A 9 -34.80 -26.22 -21.26
N LYS A 10 -34.82 -27.38 -20.60
CA LYS A 10 -34.22 -27.55 -19.26
C LYS A 10 -32.69 -27.55 -19.29
N VAL A 11 -32.05 -28.06 -20.35
CA VAL A 11 -30.59 -28.09 -20.49
C VAL A 11 -30.06 -26.66 -20.78
N VAL A 12 -30.75 -25.87 -21.60
CA VAL A 12 -30.41 -24.49 -21.89
C VAL A 12 -30.53 -23.62 -20.65
N LYS A 13 -31.54 -23.81 -19.79
CA LYS A 13 -31.66 -23.08 -18.52
C LYS A 13 -30.57 -23.44 -17.52
N LEU A 14 -30.13 -24.69 -17.49
CA LEU A 14 -29.04 -25.10 -16.59
C LEU A 14 -27.68 -24.51 -16.99
N ILE A 15 -27.41 -24.42 -18.30
CA ILE A 15 -26.17 -23.83 -18.82
C ILE A 15 -26.13 -22.33 -18.59
N LEU A 16 -27.27 -21.62 -18.78
CA LEU A 16 -27.35 -20.16 -18.51
C LEU A 16 -27.20 -19.82 -17.02
N PHE A 17 -27.65 -20.69 -16.11
CA PHE A 17 -27.47 -20.45 -14.66
C PHE A 17 -26.04 -20.71 -14.19
N SER A 18 -25.32 -21.65 -14.84
CA SER A 18 -23.91 -21.95 -14.53
C SER A 18 -22.96 -20.86 -14.98
N THR A 19 -23.24 -20.17 -16.08
CA THR A 19 -22.37 -19.08 -16.59
C THR A 19 -22.50 -17.77 -15.82
N ILE A 20 -23.64 -17.54 -15.14
CA ILE A 20 -23.85 -16.31 -14.32
C ILE A 20 -23.09 -16.39 -12.98
N PHE A 21 -22.84 -17.61 -12.46
CA PHE A 21 -22.16 -17.76 -11.17
C PHE A 21 -20.63 -17.61 -11.23
N MET A 22 -20.02 -17.60 -12.44
CA MET A 22 -18.57 -17.56 -12.61
C MET A 22 -17.99 -16.16 -12.79
N SER A 23 -18.83 -15.10 -12.77
CA SER A 23 -18.40 -13.72 -13.01
C SER A 23 -18.29 -12.86 -11.75
N LEU A 24 -18.37 -13.43 -10.54
CA LEU A 24 -18.37 -12.70 -9.26
C LEU A 24 -17.04 -12.80 -8.49
N SER A 25 -15.99 -13.27 -9.11
CA SER A 25 -14.70 -13.39 -8.46
C SER A 25 -13.75 -12.36 -9.04
N ASN A 26 -13.65 -11.20 -8.46
CA ASN A 26 -12.51 -10.28 -8.36
C ASN A 26 -12.99 -8.84 -8.12
N LEU A 27 -13.80 -8.65 -7.08
CA LEU A 27 -13.87 -7.34 -6.44
C LEU A 27 -12.63 -7.24 -5.54
N SER A 28 -11.50 -6.87 -6.13
CA SER A 28 -10.39 -6.29 -5.39
C SER A 28 -10.93 -5.05 -4.70
N PHE A 29 -11.19 -5.16 -3.40
CA PHE A 29 -11.50 -3.99 -2.59
C PHE A 29 -10.19 -3.19 -2.43
N ALA A 30 -9.89 -2.34 -3.41
CA ALA A 30 -8.95 -1.25 -3.20
C ALA A 30 -9.38 -0.54 -1.92
N GLU A 31 -8.51 -0.50 -0.91
CA GLU A 31 -8.86 0.09 0.37
C GLU A 31 -9.32 1.54 0.16
N LYS A 32 -10.53 1.82 0.62
CA LYS A 32 -11.24 3.07 0.34
C LYS A 32 -10.41 4.28 0.78
N CYS A 33 -10.17 5.23 -0.11
CA CYS A 33 -9.56 6.52 0.22
C CYS A 33 -10.66 7.52 0.64
N PRO A 34 -10.54 8.20 1.81
CA PRO A 34 -9.47 8.09 2.82
C PRO A 34 -9.59 6.82 3.67
N GLN A 35 -8.42 6.28 4.06
CA GLN A 35 -8.38 5.17 5.00
C GLN A 35 -8.83 5.60 6.38
N THR A 36 -9.76 4.85 6.98
CA THR A 36 -10.42 5.23 8.24
C THR A 36 -9.61 4.91 9.50
N ARG A 37 -8.57 4.07 9.40
CA ARG A 37 -7.76 3.67 10.54
C ARG A 37 -6.94 4.83 11.12
N LYS A 38 -6.69 4.77 12.41
CA LYS A 38 -5.83 5.73 13.13
C LYS A 38 -4.43 5.17 13.29
N THR A 39 -3.41 5.93 12.83
CA THR A 39 -2.01 5.69 13.16
C THR A 39 -1.70 6.43 14.47
N PRO A 40 -0.88 5.86 15.38
CA PRO A 40 -0.45 6.59 16.56
C PRO A 40 0.18 7.93 16.18
N THR A 41 -0.18 8.99 16.89
CA THR A 41 0.36 10.32 16.67
C THR A 41 1.78 10.41 17.22
N ALA A 42 2.71 10.91 16.41
CA ALA A 42 4.08 11.16 16.85
C ALA A 42 4.13 12.20 17.97
N PRO A 43 5.14 12.15 18.86
CA PRO A 43 5.38 13.21 19.83
C PRO A 43 5.57 14.58 19.16
N GLN A 44 5.21 15.66 19.86
CA GLN A 44 5.19 17.02 19.30
C GLN A 44 6.55 17.46 18.71
N ASN A 45 7.64 17.06 19.31
CA ASN A 45 8.99 17.33 18.81
C ASN A 45 9.29 16.68 17.44
N PHE A 46 8.60 15.59 17.09
CA PHE A 46 8.66 15.01 15.76
C PHE A 46 7.68 15.69 14.80
N LEU A 47 6.45 15.96 15.24
CA LEU A 47 5.43 16.58 14.38
C LEU A 47 5.89 17.91 13.77
N SER A 48 6.71 18.68 14.50
CA SER A 48 7.26 19.95 14.04
C SER A 48 8.43 19.82 13.06
N LEU A 49 8.98 18.62 12.85
CA LEU A 49 10.10 18.42 11.95
C LEU A 49 9.69 18.62 10.50
N GLN A 50 10.52 19.34 9.78
CA GLN A 50 10.49 19.48 8.33
C GLN A 50 11.58 18.59 7.72
N ASN A 51 11.36 18.09 6.51
CA ASN A 51 12.39 17.31 5.82
C ASN A 51 13.59 18.21 5.50
N PRO A 52 14.78 17.95 6.08
CA PRO A 52 15.96 18.81 5.89
C PRO A 52 16.66 18.55 4.55
N LEU A 53 16.31 17.47 3.83
CA LEU A 53 16.95 17.11 2.57
C LEU A 53 16.30 17.85 1.40
N PRO A 54 17.09 18.26 0.39
CA PRO A 54 16.50 18.80 -0.84
C PRO A 54 15.76 17.72 -1.60
N LEU A 55 14.60 18.07 -2.16
CA LEU A 55 13.89 17.22 -3.11
C LEU A 55 14.62 17.27 -4.46
N ASN A 56 15.33 16.19 -4.80
CA ASN A 56 16.05 16.05 -6.06
C ASN A 56 16.13 14.57 -6.49
N ASP A 57 16.52 14.33 -7.74
CA ASP A 57 16.62 13.00 -8.33
C ASP A 57 17.56 12.06 -7.56
N LYS A 58 18.66 12.59 -7.01
CA LYS A 58 19.61 11.78 -6.23
C LYS A 58 18.94 11.19 -4.99
N ASN A 59 18.21 12.01 -4.23
CA ASN A 59 17.52 11.57 -3.02
C ASN A 59 16.32 10.65 -3.37
N LEU A 60 15.59 10.95 -4.45
CA LEU A 60 14.48 10.10 -4.90
C LEU A 60 14.97 8.71 -5.35
N LYS A 61 16.03 8.63 -6.16
CA LYS A 61 16.60 7.34 -6.60
C LYS A 61 17.18 6.52 -5.44
N ALA A 62 17.79 7.18 -4.46
CA ALA A 62 18.27 6.50 -3.27
C ALA A 62 17.11 5.90 -2.45
N ALA A 63 16.04 6.67 -2.27
CA ALA A 63 14.83 6.23 -1.58
C ALA A 63 14.09 5.13 -2.32
N GLU A 64 14.01 5.21 -3.64
CA GLU A 64 13.43 4.15 -4.48
C GLU A 64 14.11 2.80 -4.22
N LYS A 65 15.45 2.77 -4.21
CA LYS A 65 16.19 1.54 -3.88
C LYS A 65 15.89 1.02 -2.47
N LEU A 66 15.76 1.92 -1.49
CA LEU A 66 15.38 1.53 -0.14
C LEU A 66 13.97 0.93 -0.13
N PHE A 67 13.01 1.63 -0.70
CA PHE A 67 11.61 1.24 -0.72
C PHE A 67 11.39 -0.08 -1.46
N GLN A 68 12.02 -0.23 -2.63
CA GLN A 68 11.79 -1.38 -3.51
C GLN A 68 12.64 -2.60 -3.17
N GLU A 69 13.86 -2.44 -2.60
CA GLU A 69 14.80 -3.55 -2.59
C GLU A 69 15.62 -3.73 -1.30
N LYS A 70 16.06 -2.63 -0.67
CA LYS A 70 17.21 -2.67 0.25
C LYS A 70 16.89 -2.48 1.72
N THR A 71 15.69 -2.14 2.09
CA THR A 71 15.33 -1.99 3.51
C THR A 71 15.24 -3.36 4.18
N LYS A 72 15.87 -3.48 5.34
CA LYS A 72 15.84 -4.71 6.15
C LYS A 72 14.94 -4.52 7.36
N PRO A 73 14.29 -5.58 7.83
CA PRO A 73 14.36 -6.99 7.39
C PRO A 73 13.62 -7.26 6.08
N ILE A 74 12.75 -6.33 5.63
CA ILE A 74 11.95 -6.47 4.41
C ILE A 74 11.80 -5.12 3.73
N ALA A 75 11.77 -5.09 2.38
CA ALA A 75 11.54 -3.87 1.64
C ALA A 75 10.10 -3.37 1.78
N CYS A 76 9.92 -2.05 1.82
CA CYS A 76 8.63 -1.39 2.09
C CYS A 76 7.52 -1.83 1.13
N LYS A 77 7.87 -2.10 -0.13
CA LYS A 77 6.93 -2.52 -1.18
C LYS A 77 6.14 -3.78 -0.83
N PHE A 78 6.72 -4.70 -0.06
CA PHE A 78 6.04 -5.97 0.25
C PHE A 78 4.75 -5.76 1.04
N CYS A 79 4.67 -4.71 1.85
CA CYS A 79 3.44 -4.33 2.53
C CYS A 79 2.72 -3.16 1.84
N HIS A 80 3.47 -2.16 1.36
CA HIS A 80 2.88 -0.93 0.83
C HIS A 80 2.58 -0.95 -0.67
N GLY A 81 2.97 -2.04 -1.38
CA GLY A 81 2.87 -2.14 -2.84
C GLY A 81 3.98 -1.40 -3.58
N VAL A 82 4.32 -1.86 -4.78
CA VAL A 82 5.34 -1.25 -5.65
C VAL A 82 5.01 0.21 -5.98
N THR A 83 3.71 0.50 -6.14
CA THR A 83 3.17 1.82 -6.45
C THR A 83 2.74 2.61 -5.21
N GLY A 84 2.97 2.08 -4.01
CA GLY A 84 2.57 2.72 -2.75
C GLY A 84 1.07 2.76 -2.49
N ASN A 85 0.28 1.96 -3.21
CA ASN A 85 -1.19 1.93 -3.10
C ASN A 85 -1.72 1.18 -1.86
N GLY A 86 -0.84 0.61 -1.04
CA GLY A 86 -1.20 -0.16 0.15
C GLY A 86 -1.55 -1.63 -0.13
N GLU A 87 -1.50 -2.05 -1.39
CA GLU A 87 -1.71 -3.42 -1.84
C GLU A 87 -0.32 -4.07 -2.03
N GLY A 88 0.17 -4.67 -0.96
CA GLY A 88 1.47 -5.34 -0.96
C GLY A 88 1.45 -6.70 -1.63
N ASP A 89 2.52 -7.46 -1.40
CA ASP A 89 2.62 -8.83 -1.86
C ASP A 89 1.59 -9.69 -1.10
N PRO A 90 0.79 -10.53 -1.78
CA PRO A 90 -0.22 -11.38 -1.15
C PRO A 90 0.34 -12.31 -0.07
N ASP A 91 1.62 -12.67 -0.15
CA ASP A 91 2.28 -13.50 0.87
C ASP A 91 2.65 -12.71 2.15
N PHE A 92 2.48 -11.38 2.14
CA PHE A 92 2.78 -10.47 3.26
C PHE A 92 1.53 -9.72 3.72
N GLU A 93 0.56 -10.43 4.25
CA GLU A 93 -0.64 -9.80 4.81
C GLU A 93 -0.27 -8.86 5.97
N SER A 94 -0.69 -7.60 5.86
CA SER A 94 -0.55 -6.63 6.94
C SER A 94 -1.88 -6.35 7.64
N THR A 95 -1.85 -6.34 8.97
CA THR A 95 -3.03 -6.05 9.78
C THR A 95 -2.77 -4.82 10.66
N PRO A 96 -3.57 -3.77 10.51
CA PRO A 96 -4.48 -3.52 9.39
C PRO A 96 -3.72 -3.35 8.06
N SER A 97 -4.41 -3.33 6.92
CA SER A 97 -3.79 -3.14 5.59
C SER A 97 -2.82 -1.97 5.59
N ALA A 98 -1.73 -2.05 4.81
CA ALA A 98 -0.70 -1.01 4.81
C ALA A 98 -1.24 0.37 4.35
N ARG A 99 -0.59 1.47 4.76
CA ARG A 99 -1.00 2.81 4.35
C ARG A 99 -0.92 2.96 2.83
N ASN A 100 -2.01 3.41 2.23
CA ASN A 100 -2.05 3.83 0.83
C ASN A 100 -1.46 5.24 0.70
N PHE A 101 -0.28 5.34 0.11
CA PHE A 101 0.43 6.60 -0.08
C PHE A 101 -0.10 7.39 -1.28
N THR A 102 -0.87 6.77 -2.18
CA THR A 102 -1.50 7.46 -3.31
C THR A 102 -2.77 8.21 -2.90
N CYS A 103 -3.25 8.01 -1.67
CA CYS A 103 -4.44 8.66 -1.15
C CYS A 103 -4.13 10.08 -0.61
N ALA A 104 -4.20 11.10 -1.45
CA ALA A 104 -3.97 12.51 -1.09
C ALA A 104 -4.83 12.94 0.12
N ALA A 105 -6.12 12.58 0.16
CA ALA A 105 -7.03 12.90 1.27
C ALA A 105 -6.54 12.42 2.65
N THR A 106 -5.69 11.39 2.68
CA THR A 106 -5.03 10.91 3.90
C THR A 106 -3.64 11.53 4.07
N MET A 107 -2.84 11.51 3.00
CA MET A 107 -1.43 11.87 3.06
C MET A 107 -1.19 13.36 3.31
N ASP A 108 -2.03 14.24 2.79
CA ASP A 108 -1.90 15.69 2.97
C ASP A 108 -2.12 16.14 4.42
N LYS A 109 -2.79 15.32 5.22
CA LYS A 109 -3.03 15.58 6.65
C LYS A 109 -1.88 15.13 7.56
N LEU A 110 -0.90 14.40 7.03
CA LEU A 110 0.21 13.85 7.79
C LEU A 110 1.45 14.73 7.58
N PRO A 111 2.00 15.39 8.63
CA PRO A 111 3.26 16.11 8.50
C PRO A 111 4.43 15.15 8.23
N ASP A 112 5.51 15.66 7.62
CA ASP A 112 6.69 14.86 7.31
C ASP A 112 7.31 14.21 8.55
N GLY A 113 7.32 14.93 9.67
CA GLY A 113 7.79 14.39 10.93
C GLY A 113 6.96 13.21 11.47
N GLN A 114 5.65 13.17 11.17
CA GLN A 114 4.82 12.00 11.47
C GLN A 114 5.26 10.78 10.63
N LEU A 115 5.53 10.96 9.35
CA LEU A 115 5.99 9.89 8.46
C LEU A 115 7.38 9.40 8.90
N PHE A 116 8.28 10.33 9.19
CA PHE A 116 9.60 10.03 9.73
C PHE A 116 9.52 9.19 11.00
N TRP A 117 8.71 9.64 11.96
CA TRP A 117 8.56 8.96 13.26
C TRP A 117 8.03 7.54 13.11
N VAL A 118 7.02 7.32 12.25
CA VAL A 118 6.44 5.99 12.02
C VAL A 118 7.44 5.05 11.37
N ILE A 119 8.22 5.50 10.40
CA ILE A 119 9.25 4.66 9.79
C ILE A 119 10.31 4.27 10.83
N LYS A 120 10.75 5.23 11.64
CA LYS A 120 11.80 5.00 12.64
C LYS A 120 11.35 4.05 13.76
N ASN A 121 10.12 4.18 14.23
CA ASN A 121 9.63 3.52 15.45
C ASN A 121 8.61 2.40 15.18
N GLY A 122 8.15 2.25 13.95
CA GLY A 122 7.05 1.37 13.62
C GLY A 122 5.68 1.96 14.04
N SER A 123 4.65 1.15 13.93
CA SER A 123 3.29 1.51 14.33
C SER A 123 2.75 0.45 15.29
N LYS A 124 2.64 0.80 16.56
CA LYS A 124 2.19 -0.11 17.63
C LYS A 124 0.83 -0.73 17.28
N ASN A 125 0.68 -2.02 17.57
CA ASN A 125 -0.52 -2.82 17.31
C ASN A 125 -0.85 -2.97 15.80
N THR A 126 0.16 -2.91 14.94
CA THR A 126 0.05 -3.17 13.51
C THR A 126 1.23 -4.02 13.04
N SER A 127 1.17 -4.51 11.80
CA SER A 127 2.29 -5.22 11.17
C SER A 127 3.47 -4.31 10.80
N MET A 128 3.36 -2.99 10.95
CA MET A 128 4.44 -2.04 10.66
C MET A 128 5.46 -2.03 11.80
N PHE A 129 6.55 -2.73 11.65
CA PHE A 129 7.67 -2.72 12.60
C PHE A 129 8.60 -1.52 12.39
N SER A 130 9.51 -1.30 13.34
CA SER A 130 10.55 -0.25 13.25
C SER A 130 11.69 -0.66 12.32
N PHE A 131 12.39 0.36 11.78
CA PHE A 131 13.57 0.18 10.94
C PHE A 131 14.80 0.84 11.59
N PRO A 132 15.39 0.23 12.65
CA PRO A 132 16.46 0.84 13.42
C PRO A 132 17.76 1.00 12.64
N ASP A 133 17.99 0.18 11.60
CA ASP A 133 19.19 0.23 10.77
C ASP A 133 19.19 1.36 9.73
N LEU A 134 18.04 2.05 9.54
CA LEU A 134 17.96 3.20 8.66
C LEU A 134 18.51 4.44 9.38
N SER A 135 19.47 5.11 8.75
CA SER A 135 19.89 6.44 9.19
C SER A 135 18.76 7.47 9.01
N ASP A 136 18.79 8.55 9.77
CA ASP A 136 17.81 9.63 9.65
C ASP A 136 17.76 10.22 8.22
N ASN A 137 18.89 10.32 7.53
CA ASN A 137 18.92 10.75 6.13
C ASN A 137 18.17 9.77 5.21
N GLN A 138 18.33 8.46 5.41
CA GLN A 138 17.60 7.46 4.62
C GLN A 138 16.10 7.51 4.87
N ILE A 139 15.69 7.74 6.12
CA ILE A 139 14.27 7.93 6.46
C ILE A 139 13.72 9.20 5.78
N TRP A 140 14.46 10.32 5.80
CA TRP A 140 14.06 11.54 5.12
C TRP A 140 13.98 11.39 3.60
N GLN A 141 14.88 10.62 3.00
CA GLN A 141 14.78 10.25 1.58
C GLN A 141 13.50 9.47 1.31
N LEU A 142 13.17 8.46 2.15
CA LEU A 142 11.92 7.70 2.05
C LEU A 142 10.69 8.60 2.18
N VAL A 143 10.69 9.61 3.06
CA VAL A 143 9.59 10.57 3.18
C VAL A 143 9.37 11.32 1.87
N HIS A 144 10.41 11.77 1.18
CA HIS A 144 10.30 12.38 -0.15
C HIS A 144 9.68 11.43 -1.18
N TYR A 145 10.13 10.17 -1.19
CA TYR A 145 9.63 9.16 -2.13
C TYR A 145 8.16 8.82 -1.87
N ILE A 146 7.78 8.66 -0.60
CA ILE A 146 6.40 8.41 -0.19
C ILE A 146 5.47 9.55 -0.63
N ARG A 147 5.93 10.81 -0.53
CA ARG A 147 5.19 11.98 -1.01
C ARG A 147 5.01 12.02 -2.52
N ALA A 148 5.90 11.39 -3.27
CA ALA A 148 5.82 11.37 -4.73
C ALA A 148 4.70 10.47 -5.26
N PHE A 149 4.23 9.47 -4.49
CA PHE A 149 3.12 8.61 -4.90
C PHE A 149 1.76 9.33 -4.99
N GLY A 150 1.57 10.40 -4.26
CA GLY A 150 0.30 11.15 -4.21
C GLY A 150 0.18 12.31 -5.20
N LYS A 151 1.16 12.45 -6.11
CA LYS A 151 1.23 13.56 -7.08
C LYS A 151 0.84 13.15 -8.48
#